data_8b2f3a41ef5ed949587f5e786a084f12
#
_entry.id   8b2f3a41ef5ed949587f5e786a084f12
#
_cell.length_a   1.000
_cell.length_b   1.000
_cell.length_c   1.000
_cell.angle_alpha   90.00
_cell.angle_beta   90.00
_cell.angle_gamma   90.00
#
_symmetry.space_group_name_H-M   'P 1'
#
loop_
_entity.id
_entity.type
_entity.pdbx_description
1 polymer ?
#
loop_
_entity_poly.entity_id
_entity_poly.type
_entity_poly.pdbx_seq_one_letter_code
_entity_poly.pdbx_strand_id
1 'polypeptide(L)'
;MRAASLVPYALVLSVGAVDVTRADIYSFVDSAGVTHFTNVPVDSRYRLLLATPPEERAARPEGWLAKSAAFDHFIERAAHAHAVSPELVRAVIVVESAFNPRAVSNRGAVGLMQLLPATARRYGVANAYDPEQNIMAGVHYLRDLLTRYGNNLELTLAAYNAGEDAVERYGKSIPPFAETQHYVPTVLRIYRSLLAQQRPG
;
A
#
# COMPACT_ATOMS: atom_id res chain seq x y z
N MET A 1 48.76 -43.38 17.97
CA MET A 1 48.51 -41.94 17.82
C MET A 1 47.99 -41.69 16.41
N ARG A 2 46.67 -41.46 16.26
CA ARG A 2 46.04 -41.14 14.95
C ARG A 2 45.76 -39.67 14.96
N ALA A 3 46.37 -38.92 14.01
CA ALA A 3 46.14 -37.52 13.80
C ALA A 3 44.76 -37.32 13.12
N ALA A 4 43.89 -36.56 13.74
CA ALA A 4 42.62 -36.13 13.16
C ALA A 4 42.87 -34.92 12.25
N SER A 5 42.52 -35.08 10.97
CA SER A 5 42.60 -34.02 9.97
C SER A 5 41.34 -33.14 10.10
N LEU A 6 41.56 -31.88 10.49
CA LEU A 6 40.50 -30.84 10.47
C LEU A 6 40.38 -30.30 9.06
N VAL A 7 39.23 -30.53 8.44
CA VAL A 7 38.82 -29.91 7.17
C VAL A 7 38.11 -28.58 7.52
N PRO A 8 38.56 -27.42 7.02
CA PRO A 8 37.87 -26.17 7.24
C PRO A 8 36.60 -26.13 6.37
N TYR A 9 35.43 -26.07 6.99
CA TYR A 9 34.19 -25.73 6.31
C TYR A 9 34.20 -24.24 5.97
N ALA A 10 34.36 -23.93 4.71
CA ALA A 10 34.13 -22.58 4.20
C ALA A 10 32.62 -22.34 4.18
N LEU A 11 32.13 -21.47 5.08
CA LEU A 11 30.77 -20.97 5.09
C LEU A 11 30.61 -19.99 3.93
N VAL A 12 30.08 -20.46 2.80
CA VAL A 12 29.63 -19.58 1.70
C VAL A 12 28.31 -18.94 2.13
N LEU A 13 28.39 -17.73 2.68
CA LEU A 13 27.22 -16.86 2.84
C LEU A 13 26.78 -16.38 1.45
N SER A 14 25.90 -17.13 0.80
CA SER A 14 25.11 -16.58 -0.30
C SER A 14 24.09 -15.60 0.30
N VAL A 15 24.35 -14.31 0.21
CA VAL A 15 23.36 -13.27 0.45
C VAL A 15 22.36 -13.38 -0.70
N GLY A 16 21.40 -14.29 -0.58
CA GLY A 16 20.21 -14.31 -1.43
C GLY A 16 19.44 -13.03 -1.14
N ALA A 17 19.08 -12.30 -2.19
CA ALA A 17 18.16 -11.15 -2.07
C ALA A 17 16.92 -11.59 -1.29
N VAL A 18 16.76 -11.06 -0.08
CA VAL A 18 15.60 -11.32 0.75
C VAL A 18 14.43 -10.57 0.12
N ASP A 19 13.59 -11.29 -0.61
CA ASP A 19 12.34 -10.77 -1.16
C ASP A 19 11.38 -10.52 0.03
N VAL A 20 11.41 -9.30 0.58
CA VAL A 20 10.78 -8.90 1.86
C VAL A 20 9.25 -8.77 1.76
N THR A 21 8.65 -9.22 0.66
CA THR A 21 7.22 -8.96 0.35
C THR A 21 6.31 -10.18 0.36
N ARG A 22 6.73 -11.31 0.96
CA ARG A 22 5.81 -12.44 1.16
C ARG A 22 5.07 -12.27 2.48
N ALA A 23 3.80 -11.90 2.40
CA ALA A 23 2.90 -11.85 3.55
C ALA A 23 2.29 -13.21 3.90
N ASP A 24 2.59 -14.27 3.13
CA ASP A 24 2.21 -15.64 3.49
C ASP A 24 2.93 -16.05 4.78
N ILE A 25 2.19 -16.59 5.74
CA ILE A 25 2.74 -17.09 7.00
C ILE A 25 2.77 -18.62 6.94
N TYR A 26 3.94 -19.16 7.18
CA TYR A 26 4.17 -20.59 7.27
C TYR A 26 4.48 -20.98 8.72
N SER A 27 4.11 -22.18 9.10
CA SER A 27 4.45 -22.71 10.42
C SER A 27 4.87 -24.17 10.36
N PHE A 28 5.66 -24.61 11.34
CA PHE A 28 5.83 -26.02 11.69
C PHE A 28 5.99 -26.17 13.19
N VAL A 29 5.71 -27.39 13.69
CA VAL A 29 5.91 -27.76 15.10
C VAL A 29 7.14 -28.67 15.16
N ASP A 30 8.13 -28.34 16.01
CA ASP A 30 9.31 -29.15 16.19
C ASP A 30 9.06 -30.34 17.12
N SER A 31 10.07 -31.19 17.31
CA SER A 31 9.98 -32.39 18.18
C SER A 31 9.81 -32.08 19.66
N ALA A 32 10.04 -30.85 20.09
CA ALA A 32 9.82 -30.36 21.44
C ALA A 32 8.41 -29.75 21.62
N GLY A 33 7.58 -29.74 20.57
CA GLY A 33 6.23 -29.16 20.60
C GLY A 33 6.21 -27.64 20.42
N VAL A 34 7.33 -27.00 20.05
CA VAL A 34 7.41 -25.57 19.84
C VAL A 34 6.95 -25.26 18.42
N THR A 35 6.02 -24.29 18.30
CA THR A 35 5.57 -23.82 16.99
C THR A 35 6.44 -22.68 16.48
N HIS A 36 7.00 -22.87 15.30
CA HIS A 36 7.80 -21.89 14.59
C HIS A 36 6.98 -21.22 13.49
N PHE A 37 7.09 -19.91 13.37
CA PHE A 37 6.42 -19.12 12.33
C PHE A 37 7.46 -18.40 11.48
N THR A 38 7.22 -18.32 10.16
CA THR A 38 8.05 -17.59 9.23
C THR A 38 7.24 -17.12 8.01
N ASN A 39 7.68 -16.03 7.40
CA ASN A 39 7.17 -15.60 6.09
C ASN A 39 8.08 -16.07 4.93
N VAL A 40 9.21 -16.71 5.25
CA VAL A 40 10.17 -17.25 4.28
C VAL A 40 10.50 -18.69 4.70
N PRO A 41 9.76 -19.69 4.21
CA PRO A 41 10.02 -21.10 4.58
C PRO A 41 11.37 -21.54 4.00
N VAL A 42 12.25 -21.99 4.86
CA VAL A 42 13.62 -22.43 4.51
C VAL A 42 13.73 -23.93 4.24
N ASP A 43 12.71 -24.71 4.60
CA ASP A 43 12.67 -26.16 4.37
C ASP A 43 11.22 -26.69 4.24
N SER A 44 11.09 -27.98 3.91
CA SER A 44 9.80 -28.63 3.60
C SER A 44 8.92 -28.92 4.82
N ARG A 45 9.37 -28.69 6.05
CA ARG A 45 8.58 -28.86 7.28
C ARG A 45 7.55 -27.77 7.43
N TYR A 46 7.83 -26.57 6.90
CA TYR A 46 6.92 -25.45 6.96
C TYR A 46 5.69 -25.68 6.09
N ARG A 47 4.51 -25.51 6.68
CA ARG A 47 3.22 -25.56 6.00
C ARG A 47 2.61 -24.18 5.97
N LEU A 48 1.96 -23.84 4.88
CA LEU A 48 1.21 -22.59 4.76
C LEU A 48 0.13 -22.55 5.85
N LEU A 49 0.26 -21.60 6.78
CA LEU A 49 -0.71 -21.36 7.84
C LEU A 49 -1.73 -20.31 7.44
N LEU A 50 -1.26 -19.22 6.83
CA LEU A 50 -2.08 -18.12 6.36
C LEU A 50 -1.59 -17.69 4.99
N ALA A 51 -2.46 -17.84 3.99
CA ALA A 51 -2.20 -17.33 2.65
C ALA A 51 -2.55 -15.86 2.57
N THR A 52 -1.71 -15.08 1.91
CA THR A 52 -2.08 -13.72 1.51
C THR A 52 -3.27 -13.81 0.55
N PRO A 53 -4.39 -13.10 0.81
CA PRO A 53 -5.51 -13.07 -0.11
C PRO A 53 -5.08 -12.71 -1.53
N PRO A 54 -5.76 -13.24 -2.57
CA PRO A 54 -5.43 -12.92 -3.97
C PRO A 54 -5.41 -11.42 -4.27
N GLU A 55 -6.25 -10.65 -3.61
CA GLU A 55 -6.32 -9.19 -3.70
C GLU A 55 -5.04 -8.52 -3.17
N GLU A 56 -4.45 -9.03 -2.09
CA GLU A 56 -3.17 -8.55 -1.58
C GLU A 56 -1.99 -9.02 -2.44
N ARG A 57 -2.10 -10.19 -3.10
CA ARG A 57 -1.11 -10.64 -4.09
C ARG A 57 -1.11 -9.78 -5.34
N ALA A 58 -2.28 -9.27 -5.76
CA ALA A 58 -2.42 -8.32 -6.87
C ALA A 58 -1.81 -6.94 -6.55
N ALA A 59 -1.66 -6.61 -5.27
CA ALA A 59 -0.98 -5.40 -4.80
C ALA A 59 0.55 -5.51 -4.77
N ARG A 60 1.16 -6.47 -5.52
CA ARG A 60 2.62 -6.55 -5.68
C ARG A 60 3.13 -5.33 -6.46
N PRO A 61 4.23 -4.70 -6.01
CA PRO A 61 4.79 -3.51 -6.65
C PRO A 61 5.03 -3.67 -8.15
N GLU A 62 5.37 -4.87 -8.59
CA GLU A 62 5.82 -5.14 -9.96
C GLU A 62 4.71 -5.00 -11.03
N GLY A 63 3.47 -5.30 -10.71
CA GLY A 63 2.36 -5.24 -11.69
C GLY A 63 1.76 -3.86 -11.88
N TRP A 64 1.71 -3.03 -10.84
CA TRP A 64 1.15 -1.69 -10.92
C TRP A 64 2.22 -0.61 -11.22
N LEU A 65 3.52 -0.85 -10.91
CA LEU A 65 4.61 0.05 -11.31
C LEU A 65 4.65 0.25 -12.83
N ALA A 66 4.47 -0.81 -13.60
CA ALA A 66 4.40 -0.69 -15.06
C ALA A 66 3.19 0.14 -15.53
N LYS A 67 2.06 0.08 -14.80
CA LYS A 67 0.87 0.88 -15.08
C LYS A 67 1.01 2.33 -14.62
N SER A 68 1.74 2.57 -13.52
CA SER A 68 1.92 3.91 -12.97
C SER A 68 2.67 4.84 -13.90
N ALA A 69 3.62 4.31 -14.67
CA ALA A 69 4.46 5.10 -15.58
C ALA A 69 3.65 5.96 -16.56
N ALA A 70 2.47 5.48 -17.00
CA ALA A 70 1.59 6.25 -17.88
C ALA A 70 1.00 7.50 -17.20
N PHE A 71 0.99 7.56 -15.87
CA PHE A 71 0.37 8.63 -15.08
C PHE A 71 1.39 9.42 -14.26
N ASP A 72 2.68 9.07 -14.30
CA ASP A 72 3.72 9.68 -13.46
C ASP A 72 3.75 11.21 -13.60
N HIS A 73 3.69 11.73 -14.81
CA HIS A 73 3.73 13.18 -15.02
C HIS A 73 2.50 13.92 -14.43
N PHE A 74 1.32 13.29 -14.40
CA PHE A 74 0.13 13.87 -13.75
C PHE A 74 0.28 13.82 -12.23
N ILE A 75 0.80 12.69 -11.70
CA ILE A 75 1.05 12.51 -10.27
C ILE A 75 2.06 13.53 -9.76
N GLU A 76 3.23 13.65 -10.42
CA GLU A 76 4.28 14.58 -10.03
C GLU A 76 3.78 16.03 -10.06
N ARG A 77 3.05 16.42 -11.12
CA ARG A 77 2.49 17.75 -11.24
C ARG A 77 1.48 18.07 -10.13
N ALA A 78 0.52 17.17 -9.88
CA ALA A 78 -0.47 17.36 -8.83
C ALA A 78 0.15 17.34 -7.42
N ALA A 79 1.09 16.45 -7.18
CA ALA A 79 1.84 16.34 -5.93
C ALA A 79 2.60 17.62 -5.63
N HIS A 80 3.31 18.16 -6.62
CA HIS A 80 4.02 19.44 -6.52
C HIS A 80 3.06 20.61 -6.27
N ALA A 81 1.98 20.71 -7.07
CA ALA A 81 1.00 21.80 -6.97
C ALA A 81 0.34 21.89 -5.59
N HIS A 82 0.12 20.76 -4.94
CA HIS A 82 -0.55 20.69 -3.64
C HIS A 82 0.38 20.31 -2.47
N ALA A 83 1.69 20.25 -2.68
CA ALA A 83 2.68 19.87 -1.67
C ALA A 83 2.32 18.55 -0.94
N VAL A 84 1.99 17.51 -1.71
CA VAL A 84 1.75 16.13 -1.25
C VAL A 84 2.88 15.24 -1.78
N SER A 85 3.30 14.20 -1.02
CA SER A 85 4.30 13.23 -1.51
C SER A 85 3.74 12.47 -2.73
N PRO A 86 4.48 12.41 -3.86
CA PRO A 86 4.09 11.60 -5.02
C PRO A 86 3.90 10.13 -4.66
N GLU A 87 4.71 9.60 -3.72
CA GLU A 87 4.60 8.22 -3.24
C GLU A 87 3.29 7.97 -2.49
N LEU A 88 2.82 8.97 -1.71
CA LEU A 88 1.52 8.88 -1.05
C LEU A 88 0.39 8.86 -2.08
N VAL A 89 0.48 9.70 -3.11
CA VAL A 89 -0.49 9.71 -4.22
C VAL A 89 -0.51 8.38 -4.95
N ARG A 90 0.65 7.81 -5.28
CA ARG A 90 0.75 6.48 -5.90
C ARG A 90 0.14 5.40 -5.01
N ALA A 91 0.42 5.41 -3.71
CA ALA A 91 -0.12 4.44 -2.78
C ALA A 91 -1.65 4.50 -2.70
N VAL A 92 -2.24 5.69 -2.70
CA VAL A 92 -3.70 5.90 -2.76
C VAL A 92 -4.25 5.34 -4.07
N ILE A 93 -3.70 5.71 -5.23
CA ILE A 93 -4.18 5.25 -6.55
C ILE A 93 -4.12 3.71 -6.67
N VAL A 94 -3.07 3.08 -6.12
CA VAL A 94 -2.97 1.60 -6.10
C VAL A 94 -4.17 0.99 -5.40
N VAL A 95 -4.52 1.47 -4.22
CA VAL A 95 -5.60 0.90 -3.41
C VAL A 95 -6.96 1.24 -3.97
N GLU A 96 -7.13 2.45 -4.51
CA GLU A 96 -8.42 2.92 -5.06
C GLU A 96 -8.80 2.23 -6.38
N SER A 97 -7.85 2.06 -7.29
CA SER A 97 -8.17 1.63 -8.65
C SER A 97 -7.18 0.66 -9.29
N ALA A 98 -6.06 0.34 -8.61
CA ALA A 98 -4.92 -0.37 -9.23
C ALA A 98 -4.48 0.26 -10.56
N PHE A 99 -4.48 1.61 -10.63
CA PHE A 99 -4.20 2.40 -11.84
C PHE A 99 -5.18 2.18 -13.00
N ASN A 100 -6.45 1.85 -12.71
CA ASN A 100 -7.49 1.77 -13.72
C ASN A 100 -8.26 3.12 -13.82
N PRO A 101 -8.07 3.93 -14.89
CA PRO A 101 -8.76 5.22 -15.03
C PRO A 101 -10.26 5.09 -15.27
N ARG A 102 -10.74 3.88 -15.60
CA ARG A 102 -12.16 3.59 -15.83
C ARG A 102 -12.82 2.85 -14.66
N ALA A 103 -12.15 2.76 -13.51
CA ALA A 103 -12.72 2.12 -12.33
C ALA A 103 -13.98 2.86 -11.87
N VAL A 104 -15.02 2.08 -11.51
CA VAL A 104 -16.26 2.59 -10.91
C VAL A 104 -16.62 1.70 -9.74
N SER A 105 -16.81 2.30 -8.57
CA SER A 105 -17.25 1.57 -7.37
C SER A 105 -18.78 1.43 -7.31
N ASN A 106 -19.26 0.54 -6.45
CA ASN A 106 -20.70 0.38 -6.18
C ASN A 106 -21.36 1.65 -5.61
N ARG A 107 -20.57 2.57 -5.06
CA ARG A 107 -21.02 3.87 -4.54
C ARG A 107 -20.94 4.98 -5.59
N GLY A 108 -20.56 4.65 -6.83
CA GLY A 108 -20.39 5.60 -7.93
C GLY A 108 -19.12 6.45 -7.85
N ALA A 109 -18.13 6.03 -7.08
CA ALA A 109 -16.80 6.66 -7.13
C ALA A 109 -16.10 6.28 -8.44
N VAL A 110 -15.36 7.22 -9.05
CA VAL A 110 -14.87 7.10 -10.43
C VAL A 110 -13.38 7.42 -10.52
N GLY A 111 -12.69 6.66 -11.38
CA GLY A 111 -11.36 6.96 -11.87
C GLY A 111 -10.22 6.54 -10.96
N LEU A 112 -9.02 7.07 -11.23
CA LEU A 112 -7.77 6.65 -10.58
C LEU A 112 -7.78 6.81 -9.05
N MET A 113 -8.33 7.93 -8.56
CA MET A 113 -8.41 8.25 -7.13
C MET A 113 -9.83 8.09 -6.56
N GLN A 114 -10.71 7.38 -7.28
CA GLN A 114 -12.08 7.03 -6.85
C GLN A 114 -12.86 8.22 -6.25
N LEU A 115 -12.99 9.28 -7.02
CA LEU A 115 -13.74 10.45 -6.57
C LEU A 115 -15.24 10.20 -6.65
N LEU A 116 -15.94 10.41 -5.53
CA LEU A 116 -17.40 10.45 -5.53
C LEU A 116 -17.88 11.67 -6.34
N PRO A 117 -19.07 11.61 -6.98
CA PRO A 117 -19.59 12.72 -7.77
C PRO A 117 -19.66 14.05 -7.02
N ALA A 118 -19.94 14.03 -5.73
CA ALA A 118 -19.97 15.24 -4.89
C ALA A 118 -18.58 15.82 -4.72
N THR A 119 -17.57 14.99 -4.46
CA THR A 119 -16.16 15.38 -4.34
C THR A 119 -15.65 15.90 -5.67
N ALA A 120 -15.91 15.20 -6.78
CA ALA A 120 -15.52 15.62 -8.11
C ALA A 120 -16.07 17.04 -8.44
N ARG A 121 -17.33 17.29 -8.15
CA ARG A 121 -17.92 18.63 -8.33
C ARG A 121 -17.28 19.69 -7.44
N ARG A 122 -17.02 19.38 -6.17
CA ARG A 122 -16.37 20.30 -5.20
C ARG A 122 -15.01 20.78 -5.68
N TYR A 123 -14.27 19.92 -6.37
CA TYR A 123 -12.92 20.24 -6.91
C TYR A 123 -12.92 20.53 -8.42
N GLY A 124 -14.08 20.84 -8.99
CA GLY A 124 -14.19 21.36 -10.38
C GLY A 124 -13.91 20.35 -11.48
N VAL A 125 -14.08 19.04 -11.19
CA VAL A 125 -13.87 17.98 -12.18
C VAL A 125 -15.05 17.90 -13.13
N ALA A 126 -14.80 18.15 -14.43
CA ALA A 126 -15.80 18.02 -15.49
C ALA A 126 -15.96 16.56 -15.96
N ASN A 127 -14.85 15.81 -16.00
CA ASN A 127 -14.82 14.41 -16.39
C ASN A 127 -13.93 13.60 -15.42
N ALA A 128 -14.55 12.84 -14.51
CA ALA A 128 -13.82 12.04 -13.53
C ALA A 128 -13.09 10.82 -14.14
N TYR A 129 -13.33 10.47 -15.39
CA TYR A 129 -12.55 9.45 -16.12
C TYR A 129 -11.28 10.03 -16.76
N ASP A 130 -11.15 11.35 -16.85
CA ASP A 130 -9.93 12.00 -17.31
C ASP A 130 -8.85 11.88 -16.23
N PRO A 131 -7.69 11.25 -16.54
CA PRO A 131 -6.65 11.01 -15.56
C PRO A 131 -6.11 12.26 -14.90
N GLU A 132 -5.90 13.32 -15.70
CA GLU A 132 -5.34 14.56 -15.21
C GLU A 132 -6.28 15.26 -14.22
N GLN A 133 -7.56 15.41 -14.59
CA GLN A 133 -8.56 16.04 -13.73
C GLN A 133 -8.78 15.22 -12.46
N ASN A 134 -8.84 13.90 -12.59
CA ASN A 134 -9.06 12.99 -11.46
C ASN A 134 -7.92 13.05 -10.44
N ILE A 135 -6.66 12.94 -10.91
CA ILE A 135 -5.49 12.99 -10.04
C ILE A 135 -5.36 14.37 -9.40
N MET A 136 -5.49 15.46 -10.18
CA MET A 136 -5.36 16.83 -9.66
C MET A 136 -6.37 17.08 -8.53
N ALA A 137 -7.64 16.74 -8.73
CA ALA A 137 -8.71 16.93 -7.74
C ALA A 137 -8.55 15.99 -6.53
N GLY A 138 -8.17 14.75 -6.76
CA GLY A 138 -7.94 13.77 -5.67
C GLY A 138 -6.78 14.18 -4.78
N VAL A 139 -5.69 14.70 -5.34
CA VAL A 139 -4.55 15.21 -4.59
C VAL A 139 -4.90 16.49 -3.85
N HIS A 140 -5.68 17.39 -4.45
CA HIS A 140 -6.19 18.58 -3.76
C HIS A 140 -7.05 18.19 -2.54
N TYR A 141 -7.98 17.26 -2.72
CA TYR A 141 -8.78 16.73 -1.61
C TYR A 141 -7.89 16.09 -0.52
N LEU A 142 -6.90 15.30 -0.91
CA LEU A 142 -5.95 14.70 0.03
C LEU A 142 -5.16 15.75 0.82
N ARG A 143 -4.77 16.87 0.18
CA ARG A 143 -4.13 18.02 0.84
C ARG A 143 -5.05 18.68 1.85
N ASP A 144 -6.31 18.91 1.50
CA ASP A 144 -7.27 19.51 2.42
C ASP A 144 -7.44 18.65 3.68
N LEU A 145 -7.50 17.33 3.50
CA LEU A 145 -7.56 16.39 4.62
C LEU A 145 -6.28 16.38 5.45
N LEU A 146 -5.09 16.41 4.83
CA LEU A 146 -3.81 16.54 5.54
C LEU A 146 -3.78 17.79 6.39
N THR A 147 -4.24 18.92 5.86
CA THR A 147 -4.33 20.20 6.58
C THR A 147 -5.32 20.09 7.74
N ARG A 148 -6.51 19.53 7.50
CA ARG A 148 -7.57 19.36 8.50
C ARG A 148 -7.12 18.52 9.69
N TYR A 149 -6.33 17.48 9.45
CA TYR A 149 -5.87 16.54 10.48
C TYR A 149 -4.42 16.78 10.90
N GLY A 150 -3.85 17.96 10.66
CA GLY A 150 -2.50 18.34 11.11
C GLY A 150 -1.40 17.40 10.60
N ASN A 151 -1.52 16.92 9.35
CA ASN A 151 -0.64 15.94 8.73
C ASN A 151 -0.64 14.55 9.39
N ASN A 152 -1.66 14.21 10.18
CA ASN A 152 -1.85 12.85 10.65
C ASN A 152 -2.33 11.98 9.48
N LEU A 153 -1.42 11.13 8.96
CA LEU A 153 -1.69 10.29 7.79
C LEU A 153 -2.81 9.27 8.04
N GLU A 154 -2.91 8.69 9.23
CA GLU A 154 -3.94 7.70 9.55
C GLU A 154 -5.34 8.31 9.49
N LEU A 155 -5.53 9.47 10.13
CA LEU A 155 -6.81 10.19 10.10
C LEU A 155 -7.13 10.73 8.70
N THR A 156 -6.12 11.21 7.98
CA THR A 156 -6.26 11.68 6.59
C THR A 156 -6.78 10.57 5.69
N LEU A 157 -6.15 9.40 5.74
CA LEU A 157 -6.55 8.25 4.93
C LEU A 157 -7.90 7.68 5.34
N ALA A 158 -8.18 7.66 6.66
CA ALA A 158 -9.49 7.28 7.16
C ALA A 158 -10.61 8.21 6.64
N ALA A 159 -10.35 9.52 6.63
CA ALA A 159 -11.29 10.51 6.11
C ALA A 159 -11.43 10.45 4.59
N TYR A 160 -10.34 10.16 3.87
CA TYR A 160 -10.37 9.97 2.42
C TYR A 160 -11.31 8.82 2.04
N ASN A 161 -11.21 7.69 2.73
CA ASN A 161 -12.01 6.49 2.45
C ASN A 161 -13.44 6.57 3.03
N ALA A 162 -13.59 6.98 4.29
CA ALA A 162 -14.88 6.94 5.01
C ALA A 162 -15.65 8.28 5.00
N GLY A 163 -14.99 9.36 4.59
CA GLY A 163 -15.49 10.74 4.69
C GLY A 163 -15.12 11.42 6.01
N GLU A 164 -14.95 12.75 5.96
CA GLU A 164 -14.59 13.59 7.11
C GLU A 164 -15.59 13.45 8.26
N ASP A 165 -16.89 13.43 7.95
CA ASP A 165 -17.96 13.34 8.94
C ASP A 165 -17.91 12.03 9.74
N ALA A 166 -17.47 10.95 9.12
CA ALA A 166 -17.29 9.68 9.82
C ALA A 166 -16.16 9.79 10.86
N VAL A 167 -15.00 10.31 10.47
CA VAL A 167 -13.86 10.49 11.38
C VAL A 167 -14.22 11.41 12.56
N GLU A 168 -14.92 12.52 12.30
CA GLU A 168 -15.35 13.43 13.35
C GLU A 168 -16.35 12.75 14.31
N ARG A 169 -17.36 12.03 13.81
CA ARG A 169 -18.33 11.30 14.64
C ARG A 169 -17.70 10.26 15.54
N TYR A 170 -16.59 9.67 15.11
CA TYR A 170 -15.83 8.71 15.91
C TYR A 170 -14.68 9.35 16.70
N GLY A 171 -14.80 10.66 17.05
CA GLY A 171 -13.88 11.35 17.96
C GLY A 171 -12.47 11.50 17.40
N LYS A 172 -12.34 11.75 16.10
CA LYS A 172 -11.04 11.83 15.39
C LYS A 172 -10.22 10.55 15.56
N SER A 173 -10.86 9.43 15.31
CA SER A 173 -10.24 8.11 15.24
C SER A 173 -10.62 7.41 13.93
N ILE A 174 -9.93 6.32 13.59
CA ILE A 174 -10.29 5.50 12.44
C ILE A 174 -11.65 4.85 12.73
N PRO A 175 -12.69 5.12 11.90
CA PRO A 175 -14.01 4.52 12.11
C PRO A 175 -13.95 2.98 12.09
N PRO A 176 -14.80 2.28 12.85
CA PRO A 176 -14.82 0.82 12.91
C PRO A 176 -15.52 0.18 11.70
N PHE A 177 -15.30 0.75 10.52
CA PHE A 177 -15.78 0.18 9.26
C PHE A 177 -14.72 -0.77 8.72
N ALA A 178 -15.10 -2.01 8.41
CA ALA A 178 -14.18 -3.05 7.95
C ALA A 178 -13.33 -2.58 6.75
N GLU A 179 -13.95 -1.86 5.81
CA GLU A 179 -13.27 -1.27 4.65
C GLU A 179 -12.17 -0.29 5.10
N THR A 180 -12.49 0.67 5.97
CA THR A 180 -11.55 1.71 6.40
C THR A 180 -10.43 1.14 7.28
N GLN A 181 -10.75 0.16 8.14
CA GLN A 181 -9.79 -0.56 8.97
C GLN A 181 -8.76 -1.34 8.13
N HIS A 182 -9.14 -1.79 6.94
CA HIS A 182 -8.24 -2.44 5.98
C HIS A 182 -7.51 -1.42 5.09
N TYR A 183 -8.21 -0.37 4.65
CA TYR A 183 -7.69 0.65 3.74
C TYR A 183 -6.46 1.37 4.30
N VAL A 184 -6.59 1.92 5.52
CA VAL A 184 -5.54 2.76 6.12
C VAL A 184 -4.19 2.04 6.23
N PRO A 185 -4.08 0.85 6.87
CA PRO A 185 -2.80 0.15 6.96
C PRO A 185 -2.27 -0.29 5.60
N THR A 186 -3.15 -0.60 4.64
CA THR A 186 -2.75 -1.01 3.29
C THR A 186 -2.06 0.14 2.55
N VAL A 187 -2.67 1.34 2.52
CA VAL A 187 -2.05 2.52 1.89
C VAL A 187 -0.72 2.87 2.58
N LEU A 188 -0.68 2.88 3.91
CA LEU A 188 0.54 3.20 4.65
C LEU A 188 1.68 2.21 4.39
N ARG A 189 1.37 0.92 4.24
CA ARG A 189 2.36 -0.11 3.91
C ARG A 189 2.96 0.13 2.52
N ILE A 190 2.12 0.41 1.51
CA ILE A 190 2.57 0.71 0.14
C ILE A 190 3.40 1.99 0.13
N TYR A 191 2.94 3.04 0.79
CA TYR A 191 3.64 4.31 0.89
C TYR A 191 5.05 4.15 1.48
N ARG A 192 5.18 3.43 2.60
CA ARG A 192 6.49 3.15 3.23
C ARG A 192 7.41 2.34 2.32
N SER A 193 6.86 1.37 1.57
CA SER A 193 7.63 0.58 0.59
C SER A 193 8.19 1.46 -0.53
N LEU A 194 7.38 2.39 -1.07
CA LEU A 194 7.82 3.33 -2.11
C LEU A 194 8.92 4.27 -1.61
N LEU A 195 8.79 4.81 -0.40
CA LEU A 195 9.82 5.65 0.21
C LEU A 195 11.15 4.91 0.42
N ALA A 196 11.08 3.62 0.77
CA ALA A 196 12.28 2.81 0.97
C ALA A 196 13.06 2.57 -0.34
N GLN A 197 12.37 2.51 -1.47
CA GLN A 197 12.98 2.33 -2.80
C GLN A 197 13.71 3.58 -3.31
N GLN A 198 13.42 4.76 -2.77
CA GLN A 198 14.06 6.02 -3.16
C GLN A 198 15.35 6.35 -2.39
N ARG A 199 15.65 5.60 -1.33
CA ARG A 199 16.91 5.82 -0.58
C ARG A 199 18.06 5.18 -1.35
N PRO A 200 18.99 5.96 -1.95
CA PRO A 200 20.24 5.40 -2.44
C PRO A 200 20.98 4.79 -1.26
N GLY A 201 21.47 3.56 -1.42
CA GLY A 201 22.32 2.88 -0.45
C GLY A 201 23.66 3.59 -0.26
#